data_ab32ae84d003d904a8772c837cbb5e01
#
_entry.id   ab32ae84d003d904a8772c837cbb5e01
#
_cell.length_a   1.000
_cell.length_b   1.000
_cell.length_c   1.000
_cell.angle_alpha   90.00
_cell.angle_beta   90.00
_cell.angle_gamma   90.00
#
_symmetry.space_group_name_H-M   'P 1'
#
loop_
_entity.id
_entity.type
_entity.pdbx_description
1 polymer ?
#
loop_
_entity_poly.entity_id
_entity_poly.type
_entity_poly.pdbx_seq_one_letter_code
_entity_poly.pdbx_strand_id
1 'polypeptide(L)'
;MHDEFLSVLKEKTERIPVKDPLDREAYLSPVINDDALATFEEAAAEARKSGTIVAGGERITEGEFGKGNFVQPTVASVPEDSWLWSRELFVPFVAVAPFDELDDAIEKANDVEYGLTAGFFSEDPDEIKEFLDRIEAGVVYVNRRAGSTTGAWPGVQPFGGWKGSGTTGKAGGGPYYVLQYLREQSRTVIEE
;
A
#
# COMPACT_ATOMS: atom_id res chain seq x y z
N MET A 1 7.85 14.93 15.93
CA MET A 1 7.56 13.55 15.43
C MET A 1 7.74 13.41 13.93
N HIS A 2 7.11 14.24 13.06
CA HIS A 2 7.21 14.14 11.59
C HIS A 2 8.66 14.12 11.05
N ASP A 3 9.48 15.08 11.43
CA ASP A 3 10.88 15.17 10.95
C ASP A 3 11.74 14.01 11.42
N GLU A 4 11.53 13.54 12.64
CA GLU A 4 12.19 12.36 13.19
C GLU A 4 11.78 11.09 12.43
N PHE A 5 10.47 10.95 12.15
CA PHE A 5 9.95 9.86 11.33
C PHE A 5 10.58 9.86 9.94
N LEU A 6 10.61 11.00 9.25
CA LEU A 6 11.24 11.12 7.94
C LEU A 6 12.73 10.80 7.97
N SER A 7 13.45 11.23 9.02
CA SER A 7 14.87 10.92 9.17
C SER A 7 15.12 9.42 9.27
N VAL A 8 14.35 8.72 10.12
CA VAL A 8 14.46 7.27 10.29
C VAL A 8 14.02 6.52 9.02
N LEU A 9 12.97 6.98 8.37
CA LEU A 9 12.48 6.39 7.12
C LEU A 9 13.52 6.53 6.00
N LYS A 10 14.14 7.70 5.87
CA LYS A 10 15.25 7.95 4.94
C LYS A 10 16.38 6.95 5.17
N GLU A 11 16.90 6.87 6.38
CA GLU A 11 18.01 5.97 6.73
C GLU A 11 17.69 4.51 6.38
N LYS A 12 16.48 4.05 6.68
CA LYS A 12 16.04 2.67 6.36
C LYS A 12 15.90 2.45 4.86
N THR A 13 15.37 3.42 4.14
CA THR A 13 15.16 3.34 2.69
C THR A 13 16.48 3.30 1.93
N GLU A 14 17.45 4.13 2.31
CA GLU A 14 18.79 4.15 1.70
C GLU A 14 19.59 2.87 1.92
N ARG A 15 19.22 2.05 2.90
CA ARG A 15 19.85 0.74 3.19
C ARG A 15 19.20 -0.42 2.42
N ILE A 16 18.10 -0.20 1.72
CA ILE A 16 17.44 -1.26 0.97
C ILE A 16 18.33 -1.69 -0.21
N PRO A 17 18.80 -2.93 -0.26
CA PRO A 17 19.65 -3.39 -1.35
C PRO A 17 18.83 -3.59 -2.63
N VAL A 18 19.17 -2.81 -3.66
CA VAL A 18 18.66 -2.97 -5.01
C VAL A 18 19.68 -3.82 -5.77
N LYS A 19 19.27 -5.00 -6.24
CA LYS A 19 20.17 -5.97 -6.86
C LYS A 19 19.47 -6.78 -7.95
N ASP A 20 20.27 -7.56 -8.70
CA ASP A 20 19.77 -8.57 -9.61
C ASP A 20 18.86 -9.57 -8.85
N PRO A 21 17.69 -9.96 -9.40
CA PRO A 21 16.76 -10.88 -8.72
C PRO A 21 17.35 -12.27 -8.42
N LEU A 22 18.46 -12.65 -9.04
CA LEU A 22 19.17 -13.88 -8.74
C LEU A 22 20.17 -13.76 -7.58
N ASP A 23 20.46 -12.53 -7.13
CA ASP A 23 21.27 -12.31 -5.93
C ASP A 23 20.44 -12.61 -4.67
N ARG A 24 20.97 -13.44 -3.77
CA ARG A 24 20.28 -13.81 -2.51
C ARG A 24 20.08 -12.66 -1.55
N GLU A 25 20.86 -11.61 -1.68
CA GLU A 25 20.74 -10.40 -0.86
C GLU A 25 19.84 -9.34 -1.51
N ALA A 26 19.25 -9.61 -2.69
CA ALA A 26 18.31 -8.70 -3.32
C ALA A 26 17.05 -8.56 -2.46
N TYR A 27 16.73 -7.35 -2.07
CA TYR A 27 15.45 -7.01 -1.47
C TYR A 27 14.52 -6.38 -2.50
N LEU A 28 15.04 -5.46 -3.28
CA LEU A 28 14.37 -4.82 -4.40
C LEU A 28 15.07 -5.20 -5.72
N SER A 29 14.29 -5.51 -6.71
CA SER A 29 14.72 -5.86 -8.07
C SER A 29 14.15 -4.87 -9.08
N PRO A 30 14.38 -4.99 -10.39
CA PRO A 30 13.86 -4.04 -11.37
C PRO A 30 12.33 -3.99 -11.35
N VAL A 31 11.76 -2.84 -11.71
CA VAL A 31 10.32 -2.73 -11.98
C VAL A 31 9.97 -3.54 -13.23
N ILE A 32 8.71 -3.96 -13.31
CA ILE A 32 8.28 -5.06 -14.20
C ILE A 32 8.44 -4.77 -15.70
N ASN A 33 8.29 -3.51 -16.12
CA ASN A 33 8.34 -3.11 -17.53
C ASN A 33 8.64 -1.61 -17.67
N ASP A 34 8.70 -1.13 -18.92
CA ASP A 34 8.98 0.26 -19.24
C ASP A 34 7.84 1.20 -18.82
N ASP A 35 6.59 0.74 -18.80
CA ASP A 35 5.46 1.54 -18.31
C ASP A 35 5.57 1.81 -16.80
N ALA A 36 5.99 0.80 -16.02
CA ALA A 36 6.26 0.97 -14.60
C ALA A 36 7.46 1.91 -14.36
N LEU A 37 8.49 1.85 -15.21
CA LEU A 37 9.59 2.80 -15.15
C LEU A 37 9.12 4.22 -15.44
N ALA A 38 8.33 4.42 -16.49
CA ALA A 38 7.76 5.73 -16.82
C ALA A 38 6.87 6.28 -15.68
N THR A 39 6.06 5.41 -15.06
CA THR A 39 5.26 5.78 -13.88
C THR A 39 6.13 6.24 -12.72
N PHE A 40 7.25 5.54 -12.47
CA PHE A 40 8.20 5.95 -11.44
C PHE A 40 8.82 7.32 -11.73
N GLU A 41 9.27 7.53 -12.98
CA GLU A 41 9.89 8.79 -13.40
C GLU A 41 8.90 9.96 -13.33
N GLU A 42 7.64 9.74 -13.73
CA GLU A 42 6.54 10.72 -13.60
C GLU A 42 6.31 11.08 -12.12
N ALA A 43 6.21 10.08 -11.25
CA ALA A 43 6.00 10.30 -9.82
C ALA A 43 7.19 11.05 -9.16
N ALA A 44 8.41 10.68 -9.51
CA ALA A 44 9.62 11.36 -9.02
C ALA A 44 9.71 12.79 -9.52
N ALA A 45 9.32 13.05 -10.78
CA ALA A 45 9.27 14.40 -11.34
C ALA A 45 8.23 15.27 -10.64
N GLU A 46 7.03 14.74 -10.40
CA GLU A 46 5.99 15.44 -9.64
C GLU A 46 6.46 15.76 -8.22
N ALA A 47 7.03 14.79 -7.52
CA ALA A 47 7.53 14.99 -6.16
C ALA A 47 8.65 16.07 -6.07
N ARG A 48 9.51 16.18 -7.10
CA ARG A 48 10.51 17.26 -7.17
C ARG A 48 9.89 18.62 -7.45
N LYS A 49 8.81 18.65 -8.23
CA LYS A 49 8.11 19.88 -8.60
C LYS A 49 7.28 20.44 -7.45
N SER A 50 6.52 19.60 -6.77
CA SER A 50 5.52 20.00 -5.78
C SER A 50 5.97 19.84 -4.33
N GLY A 51 7.02 19.03 -4.07
CA GLY A 51 7.47 18.70 -2.73
C GLY A 51 8.98 18.50 -2.63
N THR A 52 9.39 17.45 -1.89
CA THR A 52 10.79 17.12 -1.65
C THR A 52 11.02 15.62 -1.70
N ILE A 53 12.00 15.16 -2.47
CA ILE A 53 12.49 13.79 -2.37
C ILE A 53 13.33 13.66 -1.10
N VAL A 54 12.89 12.81 -0.19
CA VAL A 54 13.55 12.54 1.09
C VAL A 54 14.63 11.47 0.93
N ALA A 55 14.36 10.44 0.11
CA ALA A 55 15.31 9.39 -0.26
C ALA A 55 15.01 8.87 -1.68
N GLY A 56 16.04 8.41 -2.39
CA GLY A 56 15.90 7.84 -3.72
C GLY A 56 15.55 8.84 -4.82
N GLY A 57 14.60 8.49 -5.65
CA GLY A 57 14.08 9.34 -6.73
C GLY A 57 14.77 9.16 -8.08
N GLU A 58 15.77 8.29 -8.20
CA GLU A 58 16.55 8.14 -9.41
C GLU A 58 16.43 6.73 -10.02
N ARG A 59 16.50 6.67 -11.34
CA ARG A 59 16.78 5.42 -12.06
C ARG A 59 18.25 5.05 -11.85
N ILE A 60 18.52 3.75 -11.66
CA ILE A 60 19.88 3.23 -11.54
C ILE A 60 20.32 2.75 -12.93
N THR A 61 21.35 3.37 -13.48
CA THR A 61 21.84 3.09 -14.85
C THR A 61 23.28 2.62 -14.90
N GLU A 62 23.96 2.54 -13.77
CA GLU A 62 25.37 2.18 -13.71
C GLU A 62 25.59 0.67 -13.87
N GLY A 63 26.62 0.30 -14.64
CA GLY A 63 27.03 -1.09 -14.82
C GLY A 63 25.93 -2.01 -15.37
N GLU A 64 25.71 -3.13 -14.72
CA GLU A 64 24.67 -4.11 -15.10
C GLU A 64 23.24 -3.59 -14.94
N PHE A 65 23.01 -2.64 -14.04
CA PHE A 65 21.69 -2.04 -13.81
C PHE A 65 21.18 -1.27 -15.02
N GLY A 66 22.09 -0.73 -15.87
CA GLY A 66 21.70 -0.04 -17.10
C GLY A 66 20.99 -0.90 -18.14
N LYS A 67 21.03 -2.24 -17.98
CA LYS A 67 20.34 -3.20 -18.87
C LYS A 67 18.90 -3.49 -18.43
N GLY A 68 18.47 -2.97 -17.31
CA GLY A 68 17.14 -3.22 -16.73
C GLY A 68 16.47 -1.96 -16.22
N ASN A 69 15.25 -2.13 -15.71
CA ASN A 69 14.44 -1.04 -15.18
C ASN A 69 14.64 -0.91 -13.67
N PHE A 70 15.88 -0.68 -13.26
CA PHE A 70 16.22 -0.50 -11.85
C PHE A 70 15.98 0.93 -11.40
N VAL A 71 15.30 1.08 -10.26
CA VAL A 71 15.03 2.38 -9.64
C VAL A 71 15.36 2.32 -8.15
N GLN A 72 15.69 3.45 -7.58
CA GLN A 72 15.89 3.57 -6.14
C GLN A 72 14.54 3.50 -5.40
N PRO A 73 14.45 2.79 -4.27
CA PRO A 73 13.29 2.94 -3.39
C PRO A 73 13.18 4.39 -2.95
N THR A 74 11.99 4.96 -3.08
CA THR A 74 11.80 6.41 -3.00
C THR A 74 10.81 6.78 -1.93
N VAL A 75 11.17 7.79 -1.14
CA VAL A 75 10.32 8.49 -0.19
C VAL A 75 10.24 9.95 -0.60
N ALA A 76 9.04 10.47 -0.70
CA ALA A 76 8.80 11.88 -0.99
C ALA A 76 7.84 12.51 0.01
N SER A 77 8.16 13.71 0.48
CA SER A 77 7.21 14.56 1.20
C SER A 77 6.54 15.48 0.19
N VAL A 78 5.22 15.35 0.03
CA VAL A 78 4.44 16.06 -0.98
C VAL A 78 3.21 16.72 -0.36
N PRO A 79 2.77 17.87 -0.91
CA PRO A 79 1.57 18.55 -0.42
C PRO A 79 0.30 17.73 -0.69
N GLU A 80 -0.76 18.03 0.04
CA GLU A 80 -2.01 17.26 0.04
C GLU A 80 -2.78 17.31 -1.27
N ASP A 81 -2.54 18.32 -2.11
CA ASP A 81 -3.16 18.47 -3.44
C ASP A 81 -2.40 17.74 -4.56
N SER A 82 -1.33 17.03 -4.24
CA SER A 82 -0.61 16.22 -5.22
C SER A 82 -1.43 14.99 -5.64
N TRP A 83 -1.45 14.72 -6.94
CA TRP A 83 -2.09 13.51 -7.48
C TRP A 83 -1.46 12.20 -7.00
N LEU A 84 -0.27 12.25 -6.41
CA LEU A 84 0.41 11.10 -5.80
C LEU A 84 -0.39 10.46 -4.66
N TRP A 85 -1.37 11.15 -4.08
CA TRP A 85 -2.24 10.61 -3.05
C TRP A 85 -3.39 9.76 -3.57
N SER A 86 -3.85 10.03 -4.79
CA SER A 86 -5.05 9.41 -5.36
C SER A 86 -4.78 8.32 -6.40
N ARG A 87 -3.54 8.21 -6.90
CA ARG A 87 -3.17 7.25 -7.94
C ARG A 87 -2.31 6.12 -7.39
N GLU A 88 -2.71 4.88 -7.64
CA GLU A 88 -1.88 3.71 -7.36
C GLU A 88 -0.73 3.62 -8.37
N LEU A 89 0.51 3.56 -7.88
CA LEU A 89 1.71 3.64 -8.73
C LEU A 89 2.29 2.27 -9.10
N PHE A 90 2.16 1.25 -8.26
CA PHE A 90 2.78 -0.09 -8.41
C PHE A 90 4.30 -0.05 -8.61
N VAL A 91 4.97 0.91 -8.01
CA VAL A 91 6.43 1.09 -8.05
C VAL A 91 6.96 1.35 -6.64
N PRO A 92 8.27 1.21 -6.40
CA PRO A 92 8.85 1.40 -5.06
C PRO A 92 8.91 2.89 -4.66
N PHE A 93 7.74 3.48 -4.46
CA PHE A 93 7.55 4.89 -4.14
C PHE A 93 6.53 5.04 -3.02
N VAL A 94 6.81 5.88 -2.03
CA VAL A 94 5.88 6.25 -0.96
C VAL A 94 5.82 7.77 -0.79
N ALA A 95 4.62 8.31 -0.77
CA ALA A 95 4.34 9.70 -0.42
C ALA A 95 4.08 9.80 1.09
N VAL A 96 4.55 10.88 1.70
CA VAL A 96 4.38 11.18 3.13
C VAL A 96 3.94 12.63 3.29
N ALA A 97 2.96 12.86 4.15
CA ALA A 97 2.56 14.19 4.61
C ALA A 97 2.30 14.18 6.12
N PRO A 98 2.50 15.30 6.83
CA PRO A 98 2.02 15.46 8.19
C PRO A 98 0.50 15.64 8.21
N PHE A 99 -0.09 15.35 9.35
CA PHE A 99 -1.45 15.75 9.71
C PHE A 99 -1.44 16.25 11.15
N ASP A 100 -2.37 17.11 11.48
CA ASP A 100 -2.52 17.66 12.83
C ASP A 100 -3.67 16.97 13.57
N GLU A 101 -4.78 16.69 12.90
CA GLU A 101 -5.98 16.08 13.47
C GLU A 101 -6.25 14.71 12.83
N LEU A 102 -6.56 13.71 13.66
CA LEU A 102 -6.84 12.35 13.20
C LEU A 102 -8.08 12.29 12.28
N ASP A 103 -9.09 13.08 12.57
CA ASP A 103 -10.29 13.25 11.75
C ASP A 103 -9.95 13.55 10.29
N ASP A 104 -9.13 14.58 10.07
CA ASP A 104 -8.70 15.01 8.75
C ASP A 104 -7.90 13.92 8.04
N ALA A 105 -7.03 13.23 8.78
CA ALA A 105 -6.22 12.14 8.22
C ALA A 105 -7.08 10.96 7.76
N ILE A 106 -8.12 10.59 8.52
CA ILE A 106 -9.06 9.52 8.13
C ILE A 106 -9.90 9.95 6.94
N GLU A 107 -10.41 11.18 6.91
CA GLU A 107 -11.19 11.70 5.79
C GLU A 107 -10.36 11.69 4.49
N LYS A 108 -9.13 12.16 4.52
CA LYS A 108 -8.21 12.13 3.37
C LYS A 108 -7.87 10.70 2.94
N ALA A 109 -7.61 9.80 3.89
CA ALA A 109 -7.35 8.39 3.58
C ALA A 109 -8.57 7.71 2.93
N ASN A 110 -9.77 8.18 3.23
CA ASN A 110 -11.01 7.69 2.64
C ASN A 110 -11.36 8.37 1.31
N ASP A 111 -10.83 9.55 1.01
CA ASP A 111 -11.11 10.30 -0.23
C ASP A 111 -10.27 9.78 -1.41
N VAL A 112 -10.30 8.47 -1.63
CA VAL A 112 -9.66 7.80 -2.76
C VAL A 112 -10.58 6.72 -3.33
N GLU A 113 -10.38 6.37 -4.59
CA GLU A 113 -11.18 5.36 -5.29
C GLU A 113 -11.01 3.95 -4.69
N TYR A 114 -9.88 3.66 -4.08
CA TYR A 114 -9.51 2.34 -3.59
C TYR A 114 -9.64 2.22 -2.06
N GLY A 115 -9.82 0.98 -1.58
CA GLY A 115 -9.91 0.68 -0.16
C GLY A 115 -9.47 -0.77 0.11
N LEU A 116 -8.26 -1.16 -0.32
CA LEU A 116 -7.76 -2.51 -0.10
C LEU A 116 -7.24 -2.69 1.32
N THR A 117 -6.24 -1.90 1.71
CA THR A 117 -5.61 -2.03 3.02
C THR A 117 -5.39 -0.66 3.66
N ALA A 118 -5.52 -0.62 4.99
CA ALA A 118 -5.13 0.53 5.80
C ALA A 118 -4.46 0.08 7.10
N GLY A 119 -3.48 0.84 7.56
CA GLY A 119 -2.75 0.57 8.79
C GLY A 119 -2.66 1.80 9.67
N PHE A 120 -2.71 1.60 10.98
CA PHE A 120 -2.62 2.65 11.98
C PHE A 120 -1.66 2.28 13.10
N PHE A 121 -0.97 3.27 13.62
CA PHE A 121 -0.07 3.11 14.76
C PHE A 121 -0.40 4.17 15.81
N SER A 122 -0.89 3.74 16.95
CA SER A 122 -1.16 4.57 18.12
C SER A 122 -1.15 3.73 19.39
N GLU A 123 -0.89 4.36 20.52
CA GLU A 123 -1.04 3.77 21.86
C GLU A 123 -2.36 4.22 22.52
N ASP A 124 -3.06 5.16 21.93
CA ASP A 124 -4.35 5.67 22.44
C ASP A 124 -5.51 4.77 21.96
N PRO A 125 -6.26 4.16 22.89
CA PRO A 125 -7.36 3.27 22.53
C PRO A 125 -8.55 4.00 21.88
N ASP A 126 -8.76 5.28 22.16
CA ASP A 126 -9.84 6.06 21.57
C ASP A 126 -9.52 6.42 20.13
N GLU A 127 -8.28 6.81 19.83
CA GLU A 127 -7.80 7.01 18.45
C GLU A 127 -7.86 5.69 17.63
N ILE A 128 -7.46 4.57 18.25
CA ILE A 128 -7.52 3.25 17.60
C ILE A 128 -8.97 2.90 17.27
N LYS A 129 -9.88 3.12 18.20
CA LYS A 129 -11.30 2.85 18.00
C LYS A 129 -11.87 3.73 16.88
N GLU A 130 -11.58 5.01 16.90
CA GLU A 130 -12.02 5.95 15.89
C GLU A 130 -11.53 5.56 14.49
N PHE A 131 -10.24 5.25 14.35
CA PHE A 131 -9.68 4.76 13.09
C PHE A 131 -10.40 3.50 12.60
N LEU A 132 -10.59 2.49 13.46
CA LEU A 132 -11.24 1.22 13.08
C LEU A 132 -12.71 1.39 12.70
N ASP A 133 -13.42 2.34 13.31
CA ASP A 133 -14.84 2.59 13.04
C ASP A 133 -15.06 3.35 11.72
N ARG A 134 -14.07 4.12 11.25
CA ARG A 134 -14.26 5.10 10.19
C ARG A 134 -13.47 4.83 8.91
N ILE A 135 -12.38 4.07 8.99
CA ILE A 135 -11.55 3.80 7.81
C ILE A 135 -12.27 2.91 6.79
N GLU A 136 -12.27 3.29 5.53
CA GLU A 136 -12.95 2.59 4.45
C GLU A 136 -12.02 1.65 3.69
N ALA A 137 -11.52 0.62 4.37
CA ALA A 137 -10.66 -0.40 3.78
C ALA A 137 -11.11 -1.81 4.18
N GLY A 138 -10.92 -2.77 3.27
CA GLY A 138 -11.33 -4.16 3.50
C GLY A 138 -10.41 -4.95 4.41
N VAL A 139 -9.14 -4.57 4.49
CA VAL A 139 -8.14 -5.16 5.39
C VAL A 139 -7.52 -4.06 6.23
N VAL A 140 -7.75 -4.13 7.54
CA VAL A 140 -7.29 -3.10 8.47
C VAL A 140 -6.40 -3.73 9.54
N TYR A 141 -5.33 -3.02 9.91
CA TYR A 141 -4.45 -3.46 11.00
C TYR A 141 -3.98 -2.29 11.86
N VAL A 142 -3.73 -2.58 13.14
CA VAL A 142 -3.20 -1.61 14.10
C VAL A 142 -1.91 -2.14 14.69
N ASN A 143 -0.90 -1.28 14.84
CA ASN A 143 0.39 -1.54 15.49
C ASN A 143 1.14 -2.77 14.94
N ARG A 144 0.95 -3.09 13.67
CA ARG A 144 1.59 -4.23 13.02
C ARG A 144 3.00 -3.87 12.59
N ARG A 145 3.99 -4.51 13.21
CA ARG A 145 5.41 -4.18 13.02
C ARG A 145 6.07 -4.93 11.85
N ALA A 146 5.50 -6.05 11.44
CA ALA A 146 6.09 -6.89 10.39
C ALA A 146 5.02 -7.68 9.63
N GLY A 147 5.35 -8.18 8.47
CA GLY A 147 4.50 -8.99 7.61
C GLY A 147 4.19 -8.29 6.29
N SER A 148 3.30 -8.92 5.47
CA SER A 148 2.93 -8.34 4.19
C SER A 148 2.11 -7.06 4.36
N THR A 149 2.21 -6.16 3.40
CA THR A 149 1.43 -4.91 3.37
C THR A 149 -0.07 -5.16 3.29
N THR A 150 -0.49 -6.35 2.86
CA THR A 150 -1.91 -6.73 2.78
C THR A 150 -2.58 -6.91 4.13
N GLY A 151 -1.83 -7.14 5.21
CA GLY A 151 -2.36 -7.24 6.56
C GLY A 151 -3.17 -8.50 6.89
N ALA A 152 -3.74 -9.18 5.92
CA ALA A 152 -4.57 -10.37 6.15
C ALA A 152 -3.76 -11.66 6.33
N TRP A 153 -4.28 -12.58 7.16
CA TRP A 153 -3.76 -13.93 7.30
C TRP A 153 -4.54 -14.87 6.37
N PRO A 154 -3.96 -15.31 5.25
CA PRO A 154 -4.65 -16.20 4.31
C PRO A 154 -5.20 -17.45 4.99
N GLY A 155 -6.46 -17.81 4.66
CA GLY A 155 -7.15 -18.96 5.22
C GLY A 155 -7.83 -18.73 6.58
N VAL A 156 -7.48 -17.66 7.28
CA VAL A 156 -8.09 -17.28 8.58
C VAL A 156 -8.91 -16.00 8.43
N GLN A 157 -8.33 -15.00 7.79
CA GLN A 157 -8.98 -13.72 7.55
C GLN A 157 -9.34 -13.54 6.08
N PRO A 158 -10.47 -12.91 5.77
CA PRO A 158 -10.80 -12.55 4.40
C PRO A 158 -9.79 -11.52 3.86
N PHE A 159 -9.41 -11.66 2.60
CA PHE A 159 -8.60 -10.69 1.88
C PHE A 159 -9.42 -10.12 0.71
N GLY A 160 -9.79 -8.88 0.82
CA GLY A 160 -10.52 -8.16 -0.22
C GLY A 160 -10.74 -6.71 0.16
N GLY A 161 -10.92 -5.87 -0.84
CA GLY A 161 -11.06 -4.43 -0.67
C GLY A 161 -12.50 -3.96 -0.64
N TRP A 162 -12.65 -2.73 -0.23
CA TRP A 162 -13.84 -1.92 -0.40
C TRP A 162 -13.69 -1.01 -1.63
N LYS A 163 -14.71 -0.26 -1.97
CA LYS A 163 -14.71 0.66 -3.11
C LYS A 163 -14.23 -0.02 -4.40
N GLY A 164 -13.38 0.60 -5.17
CA GLY A 164 -12.78 0.05 -6.40
C GLY A 164 -11.87 -1.16 -6.20
N SER A 165 -11.46 -1.46 -4.95
CA SER A 165 -10.63 -2.62 -4.62
C SER A 165 -11.44 -3.90 -4.34
N GLY A 166 -12.75 -3.86 -4.42
CA GLY A 166 -13.63 -5.02 -4.17
C GLY A 166 -14.82 -5.06 -5.12
N THR A 167 -15.28 -6.27 -5.47
CA THR A 167 -16.36 -6.46 -6.44
C THR A 167 -17.62 -7.11 -5.87
N THR A 168 -17.55 -7.84 -4.76
CA THR A 168 -18.66 -8.71 -4.32
C THR A 168 -19.04 -8.57 -2.84
N GLY A 169 -18.38 -7.78 -2.04
CA GLY A 169 -18.58 -7.78 -0.59
C GLY A 169 -18.20 -9.10 0.11
N LYS A 170 -17.66 -10.06 -0.63
CA LYS A 170 -17.09 -11.33 -0.14
C LYS A 170 -15.65 -11.41 -0.60
N ALA A 171 -14.74 -11.44 0.35
CA ALA A 171 -13.31 -11.47 0.08
C ALA A 171 -12.79 -12.89 -0.17
N GLY A 172 -11.64 -13.00 -0.80
CA GLY A 172 -10.91 -14.25 -0.95
C GLY A 172 -10.39 -14.78 0.40
N GLY A 173 -10.23 -16.11 0.52
CA GLY A 173 -9.53 -16.74 1.63
C GLY A 173 -10.22 -16.73 3.00
N GLY A 174 -11.40 -16.15 3.13
CA GLY A 174 -12.16 -16.13 4.37
C GLY A 174 -13.20 -17.25 4.47
N PRO A 175 -13.98 -17.31 5.57
CA PRO A 175 -14.97 -18.36 5.82
C PRO A 175 -16.07 -18.44 4.76
N TYR A 176 -16.30 -17.38 4.04
CA TYR A 176 -17.31 -17.31 2.98
C TYR A 176 -16.75 -17.53 1.58
N TYR A 177 -15.47 -17.80 1.43
CA TYR A 177 -14.82 -17.89 0.11
C TYR A 177 -15.41 -19.03 -0.73
N VAL A 178 -15.50 -20.23 -0.16
CA VAL A 178 -16.03 -21.41 -0.86
C VAL A 178 -17.50 -21.24 -1.22
N LEU A 179 -18.29 -20.58 -0.39
CA LEU A 179 -19.72 -20.37 -0.62
C LEU A 179 -20.01 -19.58 -1.89
N GLN A 180 -19.08 -18.76 -2.37
CA GLN A 180 -19.23 -18.00 -3.61
C GLN A 180 -19.30 -18.90 -4.85
N TYR A 181 -18.82 -20.12 -4.77
CA TYR A 181 -18.80 -21.11 -5.86
C TYR A 181 -19.89 -22.16 -5.73
N LEU A 182 -20.68 -22.12 -4.66
CA LEU A 182 -21.79 -23.06 -4.41
C LEU A 182 -23.11 -22.48 -4.90
N ARG A 183 -24.02 -23.37 -5.24
CA ARG A 183 -25.40 -23.02 -5.57
C ARG A 183 -26.33 -23.60 -4.51
N GLU A 184 -27.26 -22.81 -4.03
CA GLU A 184 -28.29 -23.25 -3.13
C GLU A 184 -29.38 -24.00 -3.90
N GLN A 185 -29.89 -25.09 -3.33
CA GLN A 185 -31.01 -25.87 -3.88
C GLN A 185 -31.98 -26.20 -2.76
N SER A 186 -33.24 -25.78 -2.91
CA SER A 186 -34.34 -26.22 -2.05
C SER A 186 -34.94 -27.54 -2.58
N ARG A 187 -35.11 -28.52 -1.73
CA ARG A 187 -35.72 -29.82 -2.05
C ARG A 187 -36.85 -30.11 -1.07
N THR A 188 -38.02 -30.44 -1.59
CA THR A 188 -39.16 -30.90 -0.78
C THR A 188 -39.55 -32.30 -1.26
N VAL A 189 -39.63 -33.23 -0.34
CA VAL A 189 -40.13 -34.63 -0.59
C VAL A 189 -41.32 -34.81 0.31
N ILE A 190 -42.46 -35.20 -0.27
CA ILE A 190 -43.67 -35.55 0.45
C ILE A 190 -43.75 -37.09 0.37
N GLU A 191 -43.70 -37.76 1.52
CA GLU A 191 -43.94 -39.20 1.63
C GLU A 191 -45.43 -39.42 1.90
N GLU A 192 -46.10 -40.22 1.06
CA GLU A 192 -47.52 -40.63 1.25
C GLU A 192 -47.65 -41.72 2.31
#